data_cfb43ce1074160995c9eecdb956ad948
#
_entry.id   cfb43ce1074160995c9eecdb956ad948
#
_cell.length_a   1.000
_cell.length_b   1.000
_cell.length_c   1.000
_cell.angle_alpha   90.00
_cell.angle_beta   90.00
_cell.angle_gamma   90.00
#
_symmetry.space_group_name_H-M   'P 1'
#
loop_
_entity.id
_entity.type
_entity.pdbx_description
1 polymer ?
#
loop_
_entity_poly.entity_id
_entity_poly.type
_entity_poly.pdbx_seq_one_letter_code
_entity_poly.pdbx_strand_id
1 'polypeptide(L)'
;MSEAYAAATRAKQASSAMALTTEEMRNNALHAMADALRDNVDVICEANAKDMAYGEKTGVSKPILDRLYLDAGRIENIARALEELAALDDPTGKILETRTLDNDLEITRVTVPMGVVAMIYEARPNVTADAAGICIKSGNACVLRGGSLAINSNLAISDLLSMAAYNAGMPQDAIVSIRSTDRAETDELLG
;
A
#
# COMPACT_ATOMS: atom_id res chain seq x y z
N MET A 1 10.35 -20.84 7.83
CA MET A 1 9.91 -19.93 6.76
C MET A 1 9.66 -18.60 7.43
N SER A 2 10.36 -17.54 7.02
CA SER A 2 10.19 -16.19 7.57
C SER A 2 8.80 -15.62 7.23
N GLU A 3 8.37 -14.60 7.96
CA GLU A 3 7.13 -13.90 7.65
C GLU A 3 7.24 -13.15 6.32
N ALA A 4 8.42 -12.56 6.05
CA ALA A 4 8.73 -11.87 4.81
C ALA A 4 8.56 -12.78 3.58
N TYR A 5 9.14 -13.99 3.62
CA TYR A 5 9.00 -14.95 2.54
C TYR A 5 7.54 -15.38 2.33
N ALA A 6 6.81 -15.62 3.42
CA ALA A 6 5.38 -15.99 3.35
C ALA A 6 4.54 -14.83 2.77
N ALA A 7 4.81 -13.59 3.18
CA ALA A 7 4.14 -12.39 2.67
C ALA A 7 4.43 -12.18 1.17
N ALA A 8 5.69 -12.28 0.76
CA ALA A 8 6.10 -12.16 -0.64
C ALA A 8 5.46 -13.25 -1.52
N THR A 9 5.37 -14.48 -1.01
CA THR A 9 4.73 -15.59 -1.72
C THR A 9 3.24 -15.33 -1.95
N ARG A 10 2.51 -14.88 -0.93
CA ARG A 10 1.08 -14.54 -1.05
C ARG A 10 0.86 -13.39 -2.03
N ALA A 11 1.62 -12.31 -1.90
CA ALA A 11 1.54 -11.17 -2.83
C ALA A 11 1.88 -11.59 -4.27
N LYS A 12 2.86 -12.49 -4.45
CA LYS A 12 3.20 -13.03 -5.77
C LYS A 12 2.06 -13.83 -6.40
N GLN A 13 1.35 -14.62 -5.59
CA GLN A 13 0.16 -15.34 -6.08
C GLN A 13 -0.96 -14.38 -6.49
N ALA A 14 -1.19 -13.31 -5.70
CA ALA A 14 -2.18 -12.29 -6.01
C ALA A 14 -1.82 -11.47 -7.27
N SER A 15 -0.52 -11.26 -7.55
CA SER A 15 -0.06 -10.34 -8.60
C SER A 15 -0.55 -10.69 -10.01
N SER A 16 -0.75 -11.98 -10.31
CA SER A 16 -1.27 -12.41 -11.61
C SER A 16 -2.72 -11.98 -11.84
N ALA A 17 -3.55 -12.06 -10.79
CA ALA A 17 -4.92 -11.57 -10.84
C ALA A 17 -4.98 -10.03 -10.80
N MET A 18 -4.07 -9.38 -10.04
CA MET A 18 -3.93 -7.92 -10.02
C MET A 18 -3.67 -7.34 -11.42
N ALA A 19 -2.82 -7.99 -12.22
CA ALA A 19 -2.50 -7.54 -13.57
C ALA A 19 -3.71 -7.59 -14.55
N LEU A 20 -4.76 -8.31 -14.19
CA LEU A 20 -5.99 -8.43 -14.98
C LEU A 20 -7.11 -7.48 -14.50
N THR A 21 -6.89 -6.73 -13.42
CA THR A 21 -7.89 -5.77 -12.92
C THR A 21 -8.04 -4.59 -13.87
N THR A 22 -9.28 -4.13 -14.04
CA THR A 22 -9.56 -2.92 -14.84
C THR A 22 -9.27 -1.65 -14.04
N GLU A 23 -9.13 -0.52 -14.73
CA GLU A 23 -9.00 0.79 -14.07
C GLU A 23 -10.19 1.06 -13.14
N GLU A 24 -11.42 0.78 -13.58
CA GLU A 24 -12.62 0.96 -12.78
C GLU A 24 -12.57 0.15 -11.48
N MET A 25 -12.17 -1.12 -11.53
CA MET A 25 -12.01 -1.96 -10.34
C MET A 25 -11.00 -1.36 -9.36
N ARG A 26 -9.86 -0.90 -9.86
CA ARG A 26 -8.81 -0.30 -9.02
C ARG A 26 -9.24 1.03 -8.41
N ASN A 27 -9.96 1.87 -9.18
CA ASN A 27 -10.49 3.14 -8.68
C ASN A 27 -11.57 2.90 -7.62
N ASN A 28 -12.49 1.94 -7.82
CA ASN A 28 -13.48 1.55 -6.82
C ASN A 28 -12.83 1.03 -5.54
N ALA A 29 -11.73 0.28 -5.65
CA ALA A 29 -10.98 -0.17 -4.48
C ALA A 29 -10.35 1.00 -3.71
N LEU A 30 -9.79 2.00 -4.41
CA LEU A 30 -9.22 3.20 -3.78
C LEU A 30 -10.29 4.01 -3.04
N HIS A 31 -11.48 4.18 -3.60
CA HIS A 31 -12.60 4.83 -2.93
C HIS A 31 -13.05 4.04 -1.70
N ALA A 32 -13.20 2.72 -1.81
CA ALA A 32 -13.54 1.86 -0.66
C ALA A 32 -12.48 1.92 0.45
N MET A 33 -11.18 2.00 0.08
CA MET A 33 -10.09 2.17 1.03
C MET A 33 -10.18 3.53 1.74
N ALA A 34 -10.50 4.61 1.02
CA ALA A 34 -10.69 5.94 1.60
C ALA A 34 -11.86 5.96 2.59
N ASP A 35 -13.00 5.37 2.23
CA ASP A 35 -14.17 5.26 3.10
C ASP A 35 -13.86 4.42 4.35
N ALA A 36 -13.13 3.31 4.21
CA ALA A 36 -12.73 2.48 5.34
C ALA A 36 -11.86 3.23 6.35
N LEU A 37 -11.01 4.16 5.91
CA LEU A 37 -10.24 5.02 6.82
C LEU A 37 -11.14 5.98 7.59
N ARG A 38 -12.13 6.61 6.92
CA ARG A 38 -13.11 7.53 7.53
C ARG A 38 -13.99 6.83 8.56
N ASP A 39 -14.47 5.63 8.22
CA ASP A 39 -15.36 4.85 9.08
C ASP A 39 -14.65 4.29 10.32
N ASN A 40 -13.32 4.23 10.31
CA ASN A 40 -12.53 3.61 11.38
C ASN A 40 -11.53 4.57 12.03
N VAL A 41 -11.82 5.88 12.05
CA VAL A 41 -10.95 6.91 12.66
C VAL A 41 -10.57 6.56 14.10
N ASP A 42 -11.54 6.12 14.91
CA ASP A 42 -11.30 5.80 16.32
C ASP A 42 -10.32 4.63 16.48
N VAL A 43 -10.47 3.58 15.67
CA VAL A 43 -9.57 2.40 15.68
C VAL A 43 -8.14 2.80 15.34
N ILE A 44 -7.98 3.66 14.32
CA ILE A 44 -6.66 4.14 13.89
C ILE A 44 -6.05 5.04 14.97
N CYS A 45 -6.83 5.94 15.57
CA CYS A 45 -6.38 6.83 16.64
C CYS A 45 -5.97 6.05 17.90
N GLU A 46 -6.72 5.00 18.29
CA GLU A 46 -6.35 4.12 19.39
C GLU A 46 -5.03 3.37 19.13
N ALA A 47 -4.82 2.87 17.93
CA ALA A 47 -3.57 2.24 17.53
C ALA A 47 -2.41 3.26 17.57
N ASN A 48 -2.65 4.46 17.06
CA ASN A 48 -1.66 5.54 17.05
C ASN A 48 -1.29 6.01 18.47
N ALA A 49 -2.24 6.08 19.38
CA ALA A 49 -1.97 6.44 20.76
C ALA A 49 -0.97 5.48 21.44
N LYS A 50 -1.00 4.19 21.09
CA LYS A 50 -0.01 3.20 21.60
C LYS A 50 1.39 3.51 21.06
N ASP A 51 1.51 3.83 19.78
CA ASP A 51 2.78 4.19 19.15
C ASP A 51 3.33 5.50 19.71
N MET A 52 2.47 6.50 19.92
CA MET A 52 2.83 7.78 20.52
C MET A 52 3.36 7.60 21.94
N ALA A 53 2.64 6.85 22.80
CA ALA A 53 3.06 6.56 24.16
C ALA A 53 4.40 5.81 24.20
N TYR A 54 4.63 4.88 23.29
CA TYR A 54 5.92 4.20 23.14
C TYR A 54 7.03 5.16 22.71
N GLY A 55 6.78 6.02 21.73
CA GLY A 55 7.73 7.02 21.25
C GLY A 55 8.14 8.02 22.33
N GLU A 56 7.18 8.53 23.11
CA GLU A 56 7.45 9.41 24.24
C GLU A 56 8.30 8.72 25.31
N LYS A 57 7.93 7.49 25.69
CA LYS A 57 8.65 6.69 26.69
C LYS A 57 10.10 6.40 26.27
N THR A 58 10.36 6.22 24.99
CA THR A 58 11.70 5.92 24.44
C THR A 58 12.50 7.16 24.09
N GLY A 59 11.97 8.36 24.34
CA GLY A 59 12.68 9.63 24.16
C GLY A 59 12.84 10.03 22.71
N VAL A 60 11.92 9.64 21.85
CA VAL A 60 11.90 10.02 20.43
C VAL A 60 11.73 11.55 20.30
N SER A 61 12.45 12.17 19.37
CA SER A 61 12.43 13.62 19.19
C SER A 61 11.06 14.14 18.75
N LYS A 62 10.72 15.38 19.15
CA LYS A 62 9.44 16.01 18.80
C LYS A 62 9.12 16.00 17.30
N PRO A 63 10.07 16.27 16.36
CA PRO A 63 9.78 16.18 14.93
C PRO A 63 9.40 14.78 14.45
N ILE A 64 9.92 13.73 15.08
CA ILE A 64 9.55 12.34 14.75
C ILE A 64 8.17 12.02 15.32
N LEU A 65 7.87 12.44 16.56
CA LEU A 65 6.55 12.30 17.16
C LEU A 65 5.47 13.02 16.35
N ASP A 66 5.75 14.24 15.84
CA ASP A 66 4.80 14.93 14.97
C ASP A 66 4.51 14.17 13.66
N ARG A 67 5.53 13.53 13.08
CA ARG A 67 5.34 12.67 11.88
C ARG A 67 4.58 11.38 12.16
N LEU A 68 4.68 10.87 13.39
CA LEU A 68 3.99 9.67 13.84
C LEU A 68 2.52 9.93 14.16
N TYR A 69 2.21 11.14 14.66
CA TYR A 69 0.90 11.50 15.17
C TYR A 69 -0.18 11.45 14.11
N LEU A 70 -1.32 10.83 14.45
CA LEU A 70 -2.54 10.82 13.65
C LEU A 70 -3.71 11.36 14.49
N ASP A 71 -4.53 12.15 13.84
CA ASP A 71 -5.85 12.59 14.29
C ASP A 71 -6.86 12.46 13.16
N ALA A 72 -8.12 12.76 13.43
CA ALA A 72 -9.18 12.69 12.42
C ALA A 72 -8.89 13.54 11.17
N GLY A 73 -8.27 14.71 11.35
CA GLY A 73 -7.91 15.59 10.24
C GLY A 73 -6.82 15.03 9.36
N ARG A 74 -5.79 14.41 9.96
CA ARG A 74 -4.72 13.75 9.22
C ARG A 74 -5.21 12.48 8.52
N ILE A 75 -6.12 11.72 9.15
CA ILE A 75 -6.74 10.53 8.55
C ILE A 75 -7.61 10.95 7.35
N GLU A 76 -8.41 12.02 7.47
CA GLU A 76 -9.18 12.57 6.34
C GLU A 76 -8.26 13.00 5.19
N ASN A 77 -7.10 13.59 5.46
CA ASN A 77 -6.14 13.93 4.41
C ASN A 77 -5.58 12.68 3.70
N ILE A 78 -5.36 11.58 4.43
CA ILE A 78 -4.94 10.30 3.84
C ILE A 78 -6.04 9.73 2.96
N ALA A 79 -7.29 9.74 3.42
CA ALA A 79 -8.44 9.27 2.65
C ALA A 79 -8.61 10.09 1.35
N ARG A 80 -8.50 11.41 1.44
CA ARG A 80 -8.56 12.28 0.27
C ARG A 80 -7.42 12.02 -0.72
N ALA A 81 -6.22 11.75 -0.26
CA ALA A 81 -5.10 11.41 -1.14
C ALA A 81 -5.36 10.13 -1.94
N LEU A 82 -6.06 9.13 -1.38
CA LEU A 82 -6.48 7.93 -2.12
C LEU A 82 -7.53 8.27 -3.20
N GLU A 83 -8.47 9.18 -2.92
CA GLU A 83 -9.46 9.65 -3.91
C GLU A 83 -8.79 10.46 -5.03
N GLU A 84 -7.86 11.34 -4.68
CA GLU A 84 -7.05 12.09 -5.67
C GLU A 84 -6.25 11.13 -6.56
N LEU A 85 -5.70 10.07 -5.97
CA LEU A 85 -4.99 9.03 -6.71
C LEU A 85 -5.93 8.26 -7.65
N ALA A 86 -7.17 7.98 -7.23
CA ALA A 86 -8.17 7.34 -8.08
C ALA A 86 -8.50 8.20 -9.31
N ALA A 87 -8.50 9.52 -9.17
CA ALA A 87 -8.80 10.47 -10.23
C ALA A 87 -7.65 10.66 -11.25
N LEU A 88 -6.45 10.17 -10.97
CA LEU A 88 -5.34 10.22 -11.93
C LEU A 88 -5.58 9.26 -13.09
N ASP A 89 -5.00 9.56 -14.24
CA ASP A 89 -4.97 8.67 -15.40
C ASP A 89 -4.44 7.27 -15.06
N ASP A 90 -5.00 6.24 -15.72
CA ASP A 90 -4.48 4.88 -15.59
C ASP A 90 -3.00 4.81 -16.05
N PRO A 91 -2.08 4.39 -15.18
CA PRO A 91 -0.69 4.21 -15.56
C PRO A 91 -0.44 2.96 -16.39
N THR A 92 -1.40 2.03 -16.48
CA THR A 92 -1.25 0.73 -17.18
C THR A 92 -1.83 0.79 -18.58
N GLY A 93 -1.29 0.00 -19.51
CA GLY A 93 -1.78 -0.08 -20.88
C GLY A 93 -1.47 1.14 -21.75
N LYS A 94 -0.70 2.14 -21.25
CA LYS A 94 -0.33 3.30 -22.07
C LYS A 94 0.61 2.90 -23.19
N ILE A 95 0.25 3.26 -24.43
CA ILE A 95 1.11 3.07 -25.58
C ILE A 95 2.23 4.11 -25.53
N LEU A 96 3.47 3.63 -25.41
CA LEU A 96 4.67 4.48 -25.39
C LEU A 96 5.26 4.67 -26.79
N GLU A 97 5.12 3.66 -27.64
CA GLU A 97 5.69 3.67 -28.98
C GLU A 97 4.97 2.61 -29.83
N THR A 98 4.73 2.91 -31.10
CA THR A 98 4.31 1.94 -32.10
C THR A 98 5.22 2.09 -33.32
N ARG A 99 5.71 0.99 -33.86
CA ARG A 99 6.53 0.95 -35.08
C ARG A 99 6.11 -0.22 -35.97
N THR A 100 6.08 0.02 -37.27
CA THR A 100 5.88 -1.02 -38.28
C THR A 100 7.22 -1.44 -38.88
N LEU A 101 7.46 -2.75 -38.97
CA LEU A 101 8.66 -3.31 -39.59
C LEU A 101 8.46 -3.46 -41.11
N ASP A 102 9.55 -3.75 -41.86
CA ASP A 102 9.53 -3.88 -43.32
C ASP A 102 8.64 -5.02 -43.82
N ASN A 103 8.27 -5.96 -42.95
CA ASN A 103 7.36 -7.08 -43.21
C ASN A 103 5.92 -6.81 -42.74
N ASP A 104 5.54 -5.55 -42.54
CA ASP A 104 4.23 -5.08 -42.07
C ASP A 104 3.87 -5.52 -40.62
N LEU A 105 4.80 -6.09 -39.86
CA LEU A 105 4.57 -6.40 -38.47
C LEU A 105 4.56 -5.11 -37.62
N GLU A 106 3.45 -4.87 -36.91
CA GLU A 106 3.32 -3.79 -35.96
C GLU A 106 3.79 -4.21 -34.57
N ILE A 107 4.74 -3.45 -34.00
CA ILE A 107 5.25 -3.65 -32.63
C ILE A 107 4.84 -2.45 -31.78
N THR A 108 4.11 -2.71 -30.71
CA THR A 108 3.67 -1.68 -29.76
C THR A 108 4.27 -1.92 -28.39
N ARG A 109 4.92 -0.88 -27.83
CA ARG A 109 5.45 -0.87 -26.46
C ARG A 109 4.42 -0.25 -25.54
N VAL A 110 3.98 -1.01 -24.51
CA VAL A 110 2.96 -0.58 -23.54
C VAL A 110 3.48 -0.65 -22.12
N THR A 111 2.90 0.15 -21.22
CA THR A 111 3.15 0.05 -19.77
C THR A 111 2.39 -1.14 -19.20
N VAL A 112 3.03 -1.87 -18.26
CA VAL A 112 2.43 -3.03 -17.57
C VAL A 112 2.79 -2.97 -16.09
N PRO A 113 2.00 -3.60 -15.19
CA PRO A 113 2.36 -3.73 -13.78
C PRO A 113 3.69 -4.47 -13.60
N MET A 114 4.46 -4.10 -12.57
CA MET A 114 5.70 -4.79 -12.21
C MET A 114 5.45 -6.16 -11.57
N GLY A 115 4.28 -6.35 -10.97
CA GLY A 115 3.83 -7.57 -10.31
C GLY A 115 3.75 -7.40 -8.80
N VAL A 116 4.86 -7.49 -8.06
CA VAL A 116 4.92 -7.27 -6.61
C VAL A 116 5.90 -6.15 -6.29
N VAL A 117 5.49 -5.23 -5.43
CA VAL A 117 6.34 -4.15 -4.93
C VAL A 117 6.50 -4.30 -3.41
N ALA A 118 7.72 -4.46 -2.94
CA ALA A 118 8.03 -4.41 -1.52
C ALA A 118 8.35 -2.95 -1.12
N MET A 119 7.66 -2.45 -0.10
CA MET A 119 7.83 -1.09 0.42
C MET A 119 8.33 -1.15 1.86
N ILE A 120 9.57 -0.70 2.07
CA ILE A 120 10.19 -0.60 3.39
C ILE A 120 10.24 0.89 3.76
N TYR A 121 9.62 1.26 4.88
CA TYR A 121 9.48 2.66 5.29
C TYR A 121 9.59 2.82 6.81
N GLU A 122 9.88 4.05 7.23
CA GLU A 122 10.06 4.39 8.64
C GLU A 122 8.73 4.73 9.35
N ALA A 123 8.81 5.51 10.44
CA ALA A 123 7.72 5.89 11.32
C ALA A 123 6.81 6.98 10.73
N ARG A 124 6.11 6.67 9.64
CA ARG A 124 5.14 7.55 8.99
C ARG A 124 3.90 6.75 8.59
N PRO A 125 2.86 6.69 9.45
CA PRO A 125 1.69 5.86 9.19
C PRO A 125 0.97 6.15 7.88
N ASN A 126 0.96 7.42 7.41
CA ASN A 126 0.39 7.79 6.12
C ASN A 126 1.02 7.05 4.94
N VAL A 127 2.33 6.72 5.01
CA VAL A 127 3.04 6.01 3.93
C VAL A 127 2.43 4.62 3.69
N THR A 128 1.84 4.00 4.71
CA THR A 128 1.11 2.72 4.56
C THR A 128 0.00 2.83 3.52
N ALA A 129 -0.81 3.88 3.61
CA ALA A 129 -1.91 4.12 2.67
C ALA A 129 -1.39 4.61 1.30
N ASP A 130 -0.41 5.51 1.29
CA ASP A 130 0.19 6.02 0.05
C ASP A 130 0.78 4.86 -0.78
N ALA A 131 1.57 4.00 -0.13
CA ALA A 131 2.22 2.85 -0.77
C ALA A 131 1.20 1.82 -1.29
N ALA A 132 0.20 1.46 -0.46
CA ALA A 132 -0.87 0.56 -0.87
C ALA A 132 -1.67 1.14 -2.04
N GLY A 133 -2.06 2.41 -1.95
CA GLY A 133 -2.84 3.08 -2.99
C GLY A 133 -2.13 3.11 -4.33
N ILE A 134 -0.85 3.52 -4.36
CA ILE A 134 -0.04 3.56 -5.58
C ILE A 134 0.08 2.16 -6.21
N CYS A 135 0.28 1.12 -5.39
CA CYS A 135 0.36 -0.26 -5.89
C CYS A 135 -0.98 -0.71 -6.48
N ILE A 136 -2.10 -0.48 -5.80
CA ILE A 136 -3.44 -0.81 -6.31
C ILE A 136 -3.71 -0.04 -7.62
N LYS A 137 -3.50 1.29 -7.66
CA LYS A 137 -3.72 2.11 -8.86
C LYS A 137 -2.95 1.60 -10.06
N SER A 138 -1.72 1.10 -9.84
CA SER A 138 -0.84 0.62 -10.91
C SER A 138 -0.93 -0.90 -11.18
N GLY A 139 -1.93 -1.58 -10.61
CA GLY A 139 -2.18 -3.01 -10.85
C GLY A 139 -1.15 -3.95 -10.22
N ASN A 140 -0.42 -3.49 -9.20
CA ASN A 140 0.56 -4.28 -8.49
C ASN A 140 0.00 -4.80 -7.15
N ALA A 141 0.43 -5.99 -6.74
CA ALA A 141 0.35 -6.39 -5.34
C ALA A 141 1.50 -5.75 -4.55
N CYS A 142 1.34 -5.56 -3.24
CA CYS A 142 2.39 -4.99 -2.41
C CYS A 142 2.63 -5.77 -1.12
N VAL A 143 3.89 -5.71 -0.66
CA VAL A 143 4.32 -6.15 0.66
C VAL A 143 4.80 -4.93 1.42
N LEU A 144 4.14 -4.61 2.53
CA LEU A 144 4.39 -3.43 3.34
C LEU A 144 5.19 -3.80 4.59
N ARG A 145 6.32 -3.14 4.81
CA ARG A 145 7.13 -3.29 6.00
C ARG A 145 7.40 -1.91 6.61
N GLY A 146 6.56 -1.52 7.57
CA GLY A 146 6.73 -0.29 8.33
C GLY A 146 7.72 -0.40 9.48
N GLY A 147 8.28 0.73 9.91
CA GLY A 147 9.16 0.80 11.07
C GLY A 147 8.46 0.44 12.39
N SER A 148 9.23 -0.10 13.35
CA SER A 148 8.72 -0.57 14.64
C SER A 148 8.06 0.52 15.49
N LEU A 149 8.45 1.78 15.32
CA LEU A 149 7.89 2.91 16.07
C LEU A 149 6.41 3.18 15.74
N ALA A 150 5.96 2.83 14.52
CA ALA A 150 4.60 3.06 14.05
C ALA A 150 3.84 1.74 13.80
N ILE A 151 4.26 0.64 14.42
CA ILE A 151 3.78 -0.69 14.08
C ILE A 151 2.27 -0.84 14.28
N ASN A 152 1.72 -0.31 15.38
CA ASN A 152 0.29 -0.43 15.67
C ASN A 152 -0.55 0.35 14.65
N SER A 153 -0.16 1.59 14.35
CA SER A 153 -0.83 2.43 13.34
C SER A 153 -0.74 1.81 11.95
N ASN A 154 0.45 1.35 11.56
CA ASN A 154 0.68 0.75 10.24
C ASN A 154 -0.18 -0.50 10.03
N LEU A 155 -0.26 -1.38 11.04
CA LEU A 155 -1.08 -2.59 10.96
C LEU A 155 -2.57 -2.26 10.96
N ALA A 156 -3.04 -1.34 11.79
CA ALA A 156 -4.43 -0.93 11.80
C ALA A 156 -4.85 -0.38 10.42
N ILE A 157 -4.05 0.52 9.84
CA ILE A 157 -4.31 1.07 8.50
C ILE A 157 -4.26 -0.04 7.44
N SER A 158 -3.22 -0.85 7.40
CA SER A 158 -3.05 -1.84 6.34
C SER A 158 -4.12 -2.93 6.37
N ASP A 159 -4.56 -3.36 7.57
CA ASP A 159 -5.63 -4.36 7.71
C ASP A 159 -6.96 -3.81 7.18
N LEU A 160 -7.29 -2.53 7.48
CA LEU A 160 -8.47 -1.86 6.94
C LEU A 160 -8.42 -1.73 5.42
N LEU A 161 -7.28 -1.28 4.88
CA LEU A 161 -7.10 -1.10 3.44
C LEU A 161 -7.17 -2.43 2.69
N SER A 162 -6.52 -3.49 3.21
CA SER A 162 -6.53 -4.82 2.62
C SER A 162 -7.95 -5.40 2.55
N MET A 163 -8.72 -5.26 3.65
CA MET A 163 -10.11 -5.72 3.69
C MET A 163 -11.02 -4.91 2.77
N ALA A 164 -10.89 -3.59 2.75
CA ALA A 164 -11.68 -2.72 1.88
C ALA A 164 -11.40 -3.01 0.40
N ALA A 165 -10.13 -3.15 0.01
CA ALA A 165 -9.74 -3.49 -1.35
C ALA A 165 -10.30 -4.85 -1.77
N TYR A 166 -10.19 -5.88 -0.91
CA TYR A 166 -10.76 -7.21 -1.16
C TYR A 166 -12.28 -7.15 -1.35
N ASN A 167 -13.01 -6.46 -0.48
CA ASN A 167 -14.45 -6.30 -0.58
C ASN A 167 -14.89 -5.53 -1.83
N ALA A 168 -14.03 -4.65 -2.34
CA ALA A 168 -14.23 -3.94 -3.61
C ALA A 168 -13.83 -4.74 -4.86
N GLY A 169 -13.45 -6.02 -4.68
CA GLY A 169 -13.16 -6.95 -5.78
C GLY A 169 -11.68 -7.10 -6.14
N MET A 170 -10.76 -6.55 -5.34
CA MET A 170 -9.34 -6.84 -5.52
C MET A 170 -9.00 -8.28 -5.09
N PRO A 171 -8.00 -8.91 -5.69
CA PRO A 171 -7.53 -10.23 -5.24
C PRO A 171 -7.16 -10.23 -3.76
N GLN A 172 -7.44 -11.34 -3.08
CA GLN A 172 -6.92 -11.56 -1.74
C GLN A 172 -5.39 -11.45 -1.76
N ASP A 173 -4.82 -10.87 -0.70
CA ASP A 173 -3.37 -10.63 -0.59
C ASP A 173 -2.78 -9.66 -1.64
N ALA A 174 -3.61 -8.80 -2.24
CA ALA A 174 -3.14 -7.65 -3.03
C ALA A 174 -2.34 -6.66 -2.16
N ILE A 175 -2.72 -6.53 -0.88
CA ILE A 175 -2.01 -5.74 0.13
C ILE A 175 -1.65 -6.69 1.27
N VAL A 176 -0.35 -6.89 1.52
CA VAL A 176 0.17 -7.74 2.58
C VAL A 176 1.11 -6.94 3.46
N SER A 177 0.93 -6.99 4.79
CA SER A 177 1.85 -6.35 5.74
C SER A 177 2.62 -7.37 6.54
N ILE A 178 3.91 -7.08 6.77
CA ILE A 178 4.77 -7.82 7.70
C ILE A 178 4.51 -7.28 9.10
N ARG A 179 4.11 -8.15 10.02
CA ARG A 179 3.75 -7.81 11.40
C ARG A 179 4.95 -7.81 12.34
N SER A 180 5.98 -8.59 11.99
CA SER A 180 7.22 -8.67 12.74
C SER A 180 7.98 -7.35 12.68
N THR A 181 8.53 -6.94 13.83
CA THR A 181 9.46 -5.80 13.94
C THR A 181 10.92 -6.21 13.82
N ASP A 182 11.21 -7.50 13.64
CA ASP A 182 12.58 -8.00 13.49
C ASP A 182 13.21 -7.48 12.20
N ARG A 183 14.48 -7.05 12.30
CA ARG A 183 15.26 -6.61 11.14
C ARG A 183 15.58 -7.73 10.17
N ALA A 184 15.66 -8.98 10.65
CA ALA A 184 15.87 -10.14 9.81
C ALA A 184 14.80 -10.28 8.72
N GLU A 185 13.56 -9.87 8.98
CA GLU A 185 12.49 -9.84 7.97
C GLU A 185 12.76 -8.80 6.86
N THR A 186 13.43 -7.70 7.19
CA THR A 186 13.84 -6.70 6.19
C THR A 186 14.97 -7.22 5.31
N ASP A 187 15.97 -7.87 5.93
CA ASP A 187 17.09 -8.45 5.22
C ASP A 187 16.61 -9.56 4.27
N GLU A 188 15.65 -10.38 4.69
CA GLU A 188 15.01 -11.41 3.86
C GLU A 188 14.25 -10.83 2.66
N LEU A 189 13.61 -9.65 2.80
CA LEU A 189 12.93 -8.97 1.69
C LEU A 189 13.92 -8.43 0.64
N LEU A 190 15.12 -8.11 1.06
CA LEU A 190 16.15 -7.53 0.19
C LEU A 190 16.99 -8.59 -0.54
N GLY A 191 16.95 -9.86 -0.11
CA GLY A 191 17.65 -11.02 -0.71
C GLY A 191 18.95 -11.28 -0.01
#